data_f024188b920fac1a424a23420870ffda
#
_entry.id   f024188b920fac1a424a23420870ffda
#
_cell.length_a   1.000
_cell.length_b   1.000
_cell.length_c   1.000
_cell.angle_alpha   90.00
_cell.angle_beta   90.00
_cell.angle_gamma   90.00
#
_symmetry.space_group_name_H-M   'P 1'
#
loop_
_entity.id
_entity.type
_entity.pdbx_description
1 polymer ?
#
loop_
_entity_poly.entity_id
_entity_poly.type
_entity_poly.pdbx_seq_one_letter_code
_entity_poly.pdbx_strand_id
1 'polypeptide(L)'
;MKKEKVMDWTTFIGTVAVLLFAVIPMMAFPKASEDIITGINSAISDSIGSIYLFMGLAIFCFVMYIAFGKYGNVTLGKASDKPEFNTFTWAAMLFCAGIGSDILYWGVIEWAFYYQVPPNGAKSMSDEALQYATQYGMFHWGPIAWAIYVLPALPIGYLVFVKKQPVYKISQACRPILKGQTDKFVGKVVDILFIFGLLGGAATSLALGVPLISAGIERLTGLYGKNMILRSAILLTITVIFAISSYTGLKKGIQKLSDINVWLSFVLLAFIFIIGPTVFIMETTVTGFGNMLRDFFHMATWLEPFGGIKGRKETNFPQDWTIFYWSWWLVYAPFIGLFIARISKGRRLKEVVLGTIIYGTLGCVLFFGIFGNYAVYLQISGQFNVTQYLNTHGTEATIIEVVHHLPFPSLMIVLFLVSAFLFLATTFDSGSYILAAASQKKVVGEPLRANRLFWAFALCLLPFSLMLVGGERALEVLKTASILASVPLIVIFIFMMISFLIILGRDRIKLETRAEKLKEVERRSLRIVQVSEEEQDDNL
;
A
#
# COMPACT_ATOMS: atom_id res chain seq x y z
N MET A 1 -28.63 28.63 -11.57
CA MET A 1 -28.09 27.32 -11.19
C MET A 1 -27.82 27.31 -9.68
N LYS A 2 -28.56 26.52 -8.88
CA LYS A 2 -28.22 26.30 -7.47
C LYS A 2 -26.80 25.71 -7.42
N LYS A 3 -25.88 26.36 -6.69
CA LYS A 3 -24.53 25.79 -6.40
C LYS A 3 -24.77 24.43 -5.74
N GLU A 4 -24.63 23.33 -6.49
CA GLU A 4 -24.64 21.99 -5.91
C GLU A 4 -23.63 21.96 -4.76
N LYS A 5 -24.07 21.52 -3.59
CA LYS A 5 -23.21 21.36 -2.42
C LYS A 5 -22.15 20.28 -2.75
N VAL A 6 -20.95 20.73 -3.12
CA VAL A 6 -19.84 19.85 -3.54
C VAL A 6 -19.31 19.05 -2.37
N MET A 7 -19.24 19.65 -1.16
CA MET A 7 -18.75 19.00 0.05
C MET A 7 -19.73 17.98 0.62
N ASP A 8 -19.21 16.84 1.03
CA ASP A 8 -19.91 15.85 1.86
C ASP A 8 -19.60 16.12 3.34
N TRP A 9 -20.29 17.11 3.90
CA TRP A 9 -20.04 17.57 5.28
C TRP A 9 -20.16 16.46 6.32
N THR A 10 -21.05 15.48 6.12
CA THR A 10 -21.20 14.35 7.05
C THR A 10 -19.93 13.50 7.06
N THR A 11 -19.42 13.12 5.91
CA THR A 11 -18.18 12.36 5.79
C THR A 11 -16.97 13.16 6.27
N PHE A 12 -16.89 14.45 5.89
CA PHE A 12 -15.81 15.34 6.29
C PHE A 12 -15.74 15.52 7.81
N ILE A 13 -16.85 15.99 8.43
CA ILE A 13 -16.90 16.24 9.88
C ILE A 13 -16.74 14.93 10.66
N GLY A 14 -17.38 13.84 10.20
CA GLY A 14 -17.25 12.53 10.84
C GLY A 14 -15.80 12.04 10.88
N THR A 15 -15.07 12.18 9.76
CA THR A 15 -13.65 11.79 9.72
C THR A 15 -12.79 12.69 10.62
N VAL A 16 -13.02 14.01 10.58
CA VAL A 16 -12.30 14.95 11.47
C VAL A 16 -12.58 14.65 12.93
N ALA A 17 -13.82 14.32 13.29
CA ALA A 17 -14.18 13.96 14.66
C ALA A 17 -13.45 12.67 15.11
N VAL A 18 -13.39 11.64 14.26
CA VAL A 18 -12.64 10.40 14.55
C VAL A 18 -11.15 10.67 14.67
N LEU A 19 -10.59 11.50 13.77
CA LEU A 19 -9.18 11.91 13.85
C LEU A 19 -8.87 12.63 15.16
N LEU A 20 -9.67 13.63 15.54
CA LEU A 20 -9.46 14.36 16.78
C LEU A 20 -9.67 13.48 18.02
N PHE A 21 -10.63 12.55 17.98
CA PHE A 21 -10.83 11.57 19.04
C PHE A 21 -9.60 10.67 19.25
N ALA A 22 -8.86 10.34 18.18
CA ALA A 22 -7.61 9.61 18.29
C ALA A 22 -6.45 10.52 18.74
N VAL A 23 -6.29 11.68 18.11
CA VAL A 23 -5.12 12.56 18.29
C VAL A 23 -5.10 13.26 19.65
N ILE A 24 -6.25 13.78 20.11
CA ILE A 24 -6.31 14.58 21.35
C ILE A 24 -5.85 13.78 22.58
N PRO A 25 -6.33 12.54 22.84
CA PRO A 25 -5.83 11.74 23.96
C PRO A 25 -4.33 11.44 23.84
N MET A 26 -3.85 11.12 22.63
CA MET A 26 -2.44 10.82 22.38
C MET A 26 -1.55 12.03 22.72
N MET A 27 -1.98 13.25 22.40
CA MET A 27 -1.22 14.46 22.71
C MET A 27 -1.34 14.87 24.17
N ALA A 28 -2.53 14.71 24.78
CA ALA A 28 -2.78 15.13 26.16
C ALA A 28 -2.23 14.15 27.19
N PHE A 29 -2.25 12.85 26.89
CA PHE A 29 -1.87 11.76 27.78
C PHE A 29 -1.01 10.72 27.06
N PRO A 30 0.22 11.05 26.59
CA PRO A 30 1.02 10.19 25.74
C PRO A 30 1.25 8.79 26.35
N LYS A 31 1.70 8.72 27.62
CA LYS A 31 2.01 7.47 28.28
C LYS A 31 0.78 6.56 28.49
N ALA A 32 -0.34 7.13 28.92
CA ALA A 32 -1.57 6.35 29.06
C ALA A 32 -2.10 5.86 27.71
N SER A 33 -1.91 6.66 26.67
CA SER A 33 -2.26 6.27 25.29
C SER A 33 -1.37 5.13 24.79
N GLU A 34 -0.06 5.16 25.08
CA GLU A 34 0.87 4.06 24.77
C GLU A 34 0.42 2.75 25.43
N ASP A 35 0.13 2.77 26.73
CA ASP A 35 -0.28 1.59 27.50
C ASP A 35 -1.61 1.01 26.95
N ILE A 36 -2.57 1.87 26.62
CA ILE A 36 -3.86 1.45 26.04
C ILE A 36 -3.66 0.87 24.64
N ILE A 37 -2.92 1.56 23.80
CA ILE A 37 -2.67 1.16 22.40
C ILE A 37 -1.96 -0.21 22.39
N THR A 38 -0.88 -0.39 23.16
CA THR A 38 -0.14 -1.66 23.22
C THR A 38 -0.95 -2.78 23.83
N GLY A 39 -1.76 -2.50 24.87
CA GLY A 39 -2.66 -3.49 25.48
C GLY A 39 -3.75 -3.99 24.53
N ILE A 40 -4.30 -3.12 23.69
CA ILE A 40 -5.29 -3.51 22.68
C ILE A 40 -4.62 -4.33 21.55
N ASN A 41 -3.36 -4.06 21.24
CA ASN A 41 -2.64 -4.79 20.20
C ASN A 41 -2.55 -6.28 20.51
N SER A 42 -2.06 -6.64 21.70
CA SER A 42 -1.97 -8.05 22.11
C SER A 42 -3.34 -8.71 22.05
N ALA A 43 -4.38 -8.06 22.60
CA ALA A 43 -5.74 -8.59 22.55
C ALA A 43 -6.26 -8.85 21.14
N ILE A 44 -5.98 -7.97 20.16
CA ILE A 44 -6.40 -8.14 18.76
C ILE A 44 -5.54 -9.19 18.07
N SER A 45 -4.21 -9.09 18.17
CA SER A 45 -3.29 -9.99 17.47
C SER A 45 -3.45 -11.43 17.92
N ASP A 46 -3.66 -11.64 19.23
CA ASP A 46 -3.86 -12.99 19.79
C ASP A 46 -5.26 -13.55 19.49
N SER A 47 -6.30 -12.69 19.48
CA SER A 47 -7.69 -13.15 19.29
C SER A 47 -8.08 -13.32 17.83
N ILE A 48 -7.69 -12.39 16.96
CA ILE A 48 -8.14 -12.35 15.56
C ILE A 48 -6.99 -12.33 14.54
N GLY A 49 -5.75 -12.54 14.97
CA GLY A 49 -4.56 -12.54 14.09
C GLY A 49 -4.69 -13.51 12.93
N SER A 50 -5.29 -14.69 13.16
CA SER A 50 -5.57 -15.67 12.11
C SER A 50 -6.46 -15.14 10.98
N ILE A 51 -7.35 -14.19 11.27
CA ILE A 51 -8.21 -13.56 10.27
C ILE A 51 -7.38 -12.74 9.28
N TYR A 52 -6.31 -12.09 9.71
CA TYR A 52 -5.44 -11.32 8.83
C TYR A 52 -4.70 -12.21 7.82
N LEU A 53 -4.14 -13.35 8.27
CA LEU A 53 -3.47 -14.29 7.37
C LEU A 53 -4.46 -14.90 6.38
N PHE A 54 -5.61 -15.36 6.89
CA PHE A 54 -6.68 -15.88 6.03
C PHE A 54 -7.14 -14.83 5.02
N MET A 55 -7.33 -13.58 5.44
CA MET A 55 -7.78 -12.48 4.58
C MET A 55 -6.75 -12.15 3.50
N GLY A 56 -5.44 -12.07 3.84
CA GLY A 56 -4.37 -11.86 2.87
C GLY A 56 -4.36 -12.93 1.78
N LEU A 57 -4.42 -14.19 2.17
CA LEU A 57 -4.47 -15.33 1.25
C LEU A 57 -5.78 -15.36 0.44
N ALA A 58 -6.93 -15.09 1.08
CA ALA A 58 -8.24 -15.04 0.41
C ALA A 58 -8.28 -13.93 -0.65
N ILE A 59 -7.73 -12.75 -0.36
CA ILE A 59 -7.62 -11.66 -1.34
C ILE A 59 -6.72 -12.09 -2.51
N PHE A 60 -5.57 -12.69 -2.23
CA PHE A 60 -4.67 -13.19 -3.27
C PHE A 60 -5.38 -14.19 -4.18
N CYS A 61 -6.02 -15.22 -3.62
CA CYS A 61 -6.78 -16.20 -4.38
C CYS A 61 -7.94 -15.56 -5.16
N PHE A 62 -8.63 -14.58 -4.57
CA PHE A 62 -9.73 -13.86 -5.21
C PHE A 62 -9.25 -13.09 -6.46
N VAL A 63 -8.19 -12.30 -6.34
CA VAL A 63 -7.71 -11.53 -7.50
C VAL A 63 -7.13 -12.44 -8.58
N MET A 64 -6.50 -13.57 -8.21
CA MET A 64 -6.09 -14.61 -9.17
C MET A 64 -7.29 -15.25 -9.86
N TYR A 65 -8.39 -15.54 -9.13
CA TYR A 65 -9.64 -16.00 -9.74
C TYR A 65 -10.20 -14.98 -10.74
N ILE A 66 -10.15 -13.67 -10.43
CA ILE A 66 -10.56 -12.63 -11.38
C ILE A 66 -9.65 -12.61 -12.62
N ALA A 67 -8.34 -12.75 -12.45
CA ALA A 67 -7.37 -12.68 -13.54
C ALA A 67 -7.47 -13.87 -14.50
N PHE A 68 -7.51 -15.08 -13.96
CA PHE A 68 -7.48 -16.32 -14.74
C PHE A 68 -8.87 -16.89 -15.06
N GLY A 69 -9.89 -16.44 -14.31
CA GLY A 69 -11.27 -16.86 -14.54
C GLY A 69 -11.94 -16.12 -15.70
N LYS A 70 -13.24 -16.33 -15.83
CA LYS A 70 -14.10 -15.80 -16.89
C LYS A 70 -14.16 -14.26 -17.00
N TYR A 71 -13.65 -13.54 -16.01
CA TYR A 71 -13.70 -12.09 -15.97
C TYR A 71 -12.37 -11.42 -16.40
N GLY A 72 -11.29 -12.16 -16.54
CA GLY A 72 -9.96 -11.63 -16.79
C GLY A 72 -9.83 -10.80 -18.07
N ASN A 73 -10.66 -11.08 -19.09
CA ASN A 73 -10.64 -10.36 -20.36
C ASN A 73 -11.52 -9.11 -20.38
N VAL A 74 -12.20 -8.78 -19.29
CA VAL A 74 -13.00 -7.54 -19.19
C VAL A 74 -12.07 -6.34 -19.21
N THR A 75 -12.29 -5.40 -20.14
CA THR A 75 -11.50 -4.17 -20.27
C THR A 75 -12.06 -3.07 -19.37
N LEU A 76 -11.20 -2.35 -18.66
CA LEU A 76 -11.55 -1.14 -17.91
C LEU A 76 -11.81 0.02 -18.87
N GLY A 77 -12.97 0.00 -19.50
CA GLY A 77 -13.41 0.95 -20.52
C GLY A 77 -14.36 0.30 -21.50
N LYS A 78 -14.37 0.78 -22.76
CA LYS A 78 -15.01 0.09 -23.87
C LYS A 78 -14.12 -1.07 -24.31
N ALA A 79 -14.70 -2.12 -24.92
CA ALA A 79 -13.92 -3.26 -25.42
C ALA A 79 -12.85 -2.86 -26.46
N SER A 80 -13.07 -1.74 -27.18
CA SER A 80 -12.15 -1.17 -28.17
C SER A 80 -11.13 -0.20 -27.61
N ASP A 81 -11.23 0.17 -26.33
CA ASP A 81 -10.32 1.15 -25.72
C ASP A 81 -8.91 0.52 -25.60
N LYS A 82 -7.91 1.30 -26.02
CA LYS A 82 -6.50 0.96 -25.82
C LYS A 82 -6.04 1.48 -24.45
N PRO A 83 -4.99 0.88 -23.85
CA PRO A 83 -4.38 1.40 -22.64
C PRO A 83 -3.96 2.85 -22.80
N GLU A 84 -4.28 3.69 -21.79
CA GLU A 84 -3.92 5.13 -21.80
C GLU A 84 -2.40 5.33 -21.71
N PHE A 85 -1.70 4.43 -21.01
CA PHE A 85 -0.25 4.41 -20.88
C PHE A 85 0.31 3.14 -21.52
N ASN A 86 1.47 3.25 -22.18
CA ASN A 86 2.20 2.08 -22.65
C ASN A 86 2.63 1.19 -21.45
N THR A 87 3.00 -0.07 -21.70
CA THR A 87 3.26 -1.04 -20.64
C THR A 87 4.46 -0.64 -19.78
N PHE A 88 5.53 -0.08 -20.36
CA PHE A 88 6.71 0.33 -19.62
C PHE A 88 6.39 1.48 -18.64
N THR A 89 5.75 2.54 -19.13
CA THR A 89 5.34 3.68 -18.30
C THR A 89 4.38 3.26 -17.19
N TRP A 90 3.43 2.38 -17.51
CA TRP A 90 2.49 1.86 -16.53
C TRP A 90 3.17 1.00 -15.45
N ALA A 91 4.09 0.12 -15.85
CA ALA A 91 4.89 -0.69 -14.92
C ALA A 91 5.77 0.20 -14.02
N ALA A 92 6.40 1.23 -14.59
CA ALA A 92 7.17 2.21 -13.82
C ALA A 92 6.29 2.97 -12.81
N MET A 93 5.08 3.38 -13.19
CA MET A 93 4.13 4.01 -12.27
C MET A 93 3.67 3.07 -11.16
N LEU A 94 3.46 1.78 -11.43
CA LEU A 94 3.14 0.78 -10.40
C LEU A 94 4.31 0.59 -9.45
N PHE A 95 5.50 0.42 -9.97
CA PHE A 95 6.73 0.35 -9.20
C PHE A 95 6.86 1.55 -8.24
N CYS A 96 6.65 2.77 -8.75
CA CYS A 96 6.75 3.99 -7.95
C CYS A 96 5.65 4.16 -6.91
N ALA A 97 4.44 3.67 -7.20
CA ALA A 97 3.30 3.83 -6.31
C ALA A 97 3.43 3.01 -5.02
N GLY A 98 4.11 1.86 -5.08
CA GLY A 98 4.34 0.99 -3.94
C GLY A 98 5.69 1.20 -3.27
N ILE A 99 6.56 1.99 -3.90
CA ILE A 99 7.87 2.34 -3.38
C ILE A 99 7.77 3.75 -2.80
N GLY A 100 7.42 3.81 -1.52
CA GLY A 100 7.46 5.03 -0.74
C GLY A 100 8.77 5.14 0.06
N SER A 101 8.85 6.12 0.95
CA SER A 101 9.94 6.23 1.93
C SER A 101 10.12 4.97 2.78
N ASP A 102 9.03 4.21 2.94
CA ASP A 102 8.99 3.03 3.80
C ASP A 102 9.90 1.91 3.30
N ILE A 103 10.07 1.76 1.98
CA ILE A 103 10.99 0.76 1.45
C ILE A 103 12.47 1.14 1.65
N LEU A 104 12.78 2.45 1.71
CA LEU A 104 14.12 2.91 2.09
C LEU A 104 14.43 2.62 3.55
N TYR A 105 13.40 2.54 4.39
CA TYR A 105 13.52 2.16 5.80
C TYR A 105 13.65 0.64 5.92
N TRP A 106 12.62 -0.10 5.55
CA TRP A 106 12.53 -1.53 5.77
C TRP A 106 13.45 -2.36 4.88
N GLY A 107 13.63 -1.95 3.63
CA GLY A 107 14.52 -2.65 2.69
C GLY A 107 15.98 -2.72 3.15
N VAL A 108 16.43 -1.81 4.02
CA VAL A 108 17.78 -1.81 4.58
C VAL A 108 17.88 -2.67 5.83
N ILE A 109 16.88 -2.64 6.73
CA ILE A 109 17.05 -3.07 8.13
C ILE A 109 16.15 -4.24 8.55
N GLU A 110 15.06 -4.53 7.82
CA GLU A 110 14.05 -5.52 8.24
C GLU A 110 14.65 -6.91 8.51
N TRP A 111 15.60 -7.32 7.68
CA TRP A 111 16.31 -8.58 7.83
C TRP A 111 16.98 -8.74 9.21
N ALA A 112 17.47 -7.66 9.81
CA ALA A 112 18.18 -7.71 11.09
C ALA A 112 17.26 -8.09 12.26
N PHE A 113 16.00 -7.69 12.21
CA PHE A 113 14.98 -8.13 13.16
C PHE A 113 14.69 -9.63 13.02
N TYR A 114 14.50 -10.10 11.77
CA TYR A 114 14.24 -11.52 11.48
C TYR A 114 15.43 -12.41 11.81
N TYR A 115 16.63 -11.91 11.63
CA TYR A 115 17.86 -12.62 12.00
C TYR A 115 17.99 -12.80 13.51
N GLN A 116 17.58 -11.79 14.30
CA GLN A 116 17.60 -11.85 15.77
C GLN A 116 16.45 -12.66 16.35
N VAL A 117 15.24 -12.55 15.78
CA VAL A 117 14.04 -13.27 16.23
C VAL A 117 13.42 -13.96 15.02
N PRO A 118 13.99 -15.11 14.59
CA PRO A 118 13.55 -15.79 13.39
C PRO A 118 12.25 -16.56 13.59
N PRO A 119 11.49 -16.78 12.47
CA PRO A 119 10.32 -17.65 12.47
C PRO A 119 10.69 -19.14 12.53
N ASN A 120 9.65 -19.99 12.57
CA ASN A 120 9.74 -21.45 12.41
C ASN A 120 10.62 -22.16 13.46
N GLY A 121 10.91 -21.53 14.59
CA GLY A 121 11.74 -22.11 15.64
C GLY A 121 13.24 -22.15 15.33
N ALA A 122 13.68 -21.45 14.30
CA ALA A 122 15.10 -21.33 13.97
C ALA A 122 15.87 -20.68 15.13
N LYS A 123 17.14 -21.04 15.26
CA LYS A 123 18.01 -20.44 16.29
C LYS A 123 18.36 -19.00 15.91
N SER A 124 18.21 -18.08 16.87
CA SER A 124 18.65 -16.68 16.69
C SER A 124 20.06 -16.59 16.14
N MET A 125 20.26 -15.71 15.16
CA MET A 125 21.55 -15.41 14.53
C MET A 125 22.26 -16.64 13.90
N SER A 126 21.51 -17.65 13.48
CA SER A 126 22.01 -18.82 12.75
C SER A 126 21.94 -18.64 11.25
N ASP A 127 22.59 -19.53 10.50
CA ASP A 127 22.51 -19.57 9.03
C ASP A 127 21.07 -19.78 8.54
N GLU A 128 20.28 -20.59 9.27
CA GLU A 128 18.87 -20.78 8.99
C GLU A 128 18.05 -19.49 9.22
N ALA A 129 18.33 -18.77 10.33
CA ALA A 129 17.71 -17.47 10.59
C ALA A 129 18.06 -16.45 9.49
N LEU A 130 19.28 -16.51 8.96
CA LEU A 130 19.71 -15.64 7.86
C LEU A 130 18.95 -15.94 6.56
N GLN A 131 18.69 -17.23 6.26
CA GLN A 131 17.84 -17.60 5.11
C GLN A 131 16.44 -17.04 5.25
N TYR A 132 15.80 -17.18 6.42
CA TYR A 132 14.51 -16.55 6.68
C TYR A 132 14.56 -15.03 6.56
N ALA A 133 15.60 -14.41 7.09
CA ALA A 133 15.77 -12.96 7.06
C ALA A 133 15.81 -12.39 5.63
N THR A 134 16.45 -13.09 4.71
CA THR A 134 16.56 -12.65 3.31
C THR A 134 15.31 -12.95 2.46
N GLN A 135 14.42 -13.85 2.88
CA GLN A 135 13.20 -14.18 2.12
C GLN A 135 11.94 -13.49 2.64
N TYR A 136 11.80 -13.29 3.98
CA TYR A 136 10.57 -12.76 4.56
C TYR A 136 10.30 -11.30 4.19
N GLY A 137 11.33 -10.46 4.04
CA GLY A 137 11.16 -9.11 3.53
C GLY A 137 10.54 -9.09 2.14
N MET A 138 11.05 -9.94 1.22
CA MET A 138 10.48 -10.07 -0.12
C MET A 138 9.05 -10.63 -0.10
N PHE A 139 8.71 -11.49 0.86
CA PHE A 139 7.37 -12.05 1.04
C PHE A 139 6.39 -11.01 1.55
N HIS A 140 6.72 -10.28 2.62
CA HIS A 140 5.83 -9.29 3.22
C HIS A 140 5.52 -8.11 2.28
N TRP A 141 6.48 -7.75 1.41
CA TRP A 141 6.34 -6.70 0.39
C TRP A 141 6.02 -7.27 -1.01
N GLY A 142 5.74 -8.57 -1.07
CA GLY A 142 5.59 -9.34 -2.29
C GLY A 142 4.15 -9.53 -2.75
N PRO A 143 3.82 -10.72 -3.30
CA PRO A 143 2.58 -10.94 -4.04
C PRO A 143 1.30 -10.67 -3.26
N ILE A 144 1.23 -10.99 -1.96
CA ILE A 144 0.03 -10.76 -1.13
C ILE A 144 -0.18 -9.26 -0.90
N ALA A 145 0.87 -8.50 -0.60
CA ALA A 145 0.80 -7.04 -0.46
C ALA A 145 0.18 -6.38 -1.69
N TRP A 146 0.69 -6.74 -2.88
CA TRP A 146 0.20 -6.19 -4.14
C TRP A 146 -1.17 -6.71 -4.54
N ALA A 147 -1.56 -7.92 -4.11
CA ALA A 147 -2.93 -8.42 -4.23
C ALA A 147 -3.90 -7.59 -3.37
N ILE A 148 -3.51 -7.25 -2.15
CA ILE A 148 -4.30 -6.37 -1.26
C ILE A 148 -4.47 -4.99 -1.92
N TYR A 149 -3.43 -4.44 -2.53
CA TYR A 149 -3.47 -3.14 -3.21
C TYR A 149 -4.31 -3.13 -4.49
N VAL A 150 -4.27 -4.20 -5.27
CA VAL A 150 -5.05 -4.26 -6.52
C VAL A 150 -6.53 -4.51 -6.28
N LEU A 151 -6.91 -5.12 -5.15
CA LEU A 151 -8.32 -5.44 -4.88
C LEU A 151 -9.25 -4.22 -5.01
N PRO A 152 -9.05 -3.09 -4.32
CA PRO A 152 -9.95 -1.94 -4.48
C PRO A 152 -9.87 -1.29 -5.88
N ALA A 153 -8.75 -1.45 -6.58
CA ALA A 153 -8.60 -0.93 -7.94
C ALA A 153 -9.60 -1.55 -8.94
N LEU A 154 -9.93 -2.82 -8.76
CA LEU A 154 -10.80 -3.56 -9.68
C LEU A 154 -12.25 -3.04 -9.68
N PRO A 155 -13.00 -3.04 -8.56
CA PRO A 155 -14.35 -2.53 -8.52
C PRO A 155 -14.42 -1.03 -8.79
N ILE A 156 -13.48 -0.23 -8.28
CA ILE A 156 -13.46 1.22 -8.50
C ILE A 156 -13.19 1.54 -9.97
N GLY A 157 -12.17 0.94 -10.58
CA GLY A 157 -11.87 1.11 -12.00
C GLY A 157 -13.06 0.66 -12.89
N TYR A 158 -13.72 -0.42 -12.52
CA TYR A 158 -14.90 -0.90 -13.21
C TYR A 158 -16.08 0.09 -13.13
N LEU A 159 -16.39 0.60 -11.92
CA LEU A 159 -17.44 1.60 -11.74
C LEU A 159 -17.14 2.88 -12.52
N VAL A 160 -15.91 3.38 -12.47
CA VAL A 160 -15.52 4.63 -13.14
C VAL A 160 -15.49 4.48 -14.66
N PHE A 161 -14.81 3.46 -15.18
CA PHE A 161 -14.53 3.37 -16.62
C PHE A 161 -15.58 2.58 -17.41
N VAL A 162 -16.19 1.55 -16.81
CA VAL A 162 -17.21 0.72 -17.48
C VAL A 162 -18.60 1.26 -17.19
N LYS A 163 -18.92 1.53 -15.91
CA LYS A 163 -20.25 2.03 -15.50
C LYS A 163 -20.42 3.53 -15.64
N LYS A 164 -19.34 4.27 -15.93
CA LYS A 164 -19.34 5.74 -16.06
C LYS A 164 -19.84 6.46 -14.80
N GLN A 165 -19.59 5.89 -13.63
CA GLN A 165 -19.92 6.48 -12.34
C GLN A 165 -18.67 7.16 -11.77
N PRO A 166 -18.55 8.49 -11.81
CA PRO A 166 -17.36 9.21 -11.33
C PRO A 166 -17.37 9.32 -9.80
N VAL A 167 -17.28 8.19 -9.11
CA VAL A 167 -17.40 8.12 -7.65
C VAL A 167 -16.15 7.48 -7.07
N TYR A 168 -15.44 8.24 -6.26
CA TYR A 168 -14.25 7.83 -5.54
C TYR A 168 -14.54 7.37 -4.10
N LYS A 169 -15.73 6.78 -3.88
CA LYS A 169 -16.19 6.32 -2.56
C LYS A 169 -16.21 4.80 -2.50
N ILE A 170 -15.63 4.25 -1.46
CA ILE A 170 -15.60 2.80 -1.24
C ILE A 170 -17.01 2.24 -0.98
N SER A 171 -17.86 3.01 -0.30
CA SER A 171 -19.25 2.61 -0.09
C SER A 171 -19.97 2.27 -1.40
N GLN A 172 -19.64 2.95 -2.51
CA GLN A 172 -20.22 2.68 -3.82
C GLN A 172 -19.73 1.35 -4.42
N ALA A 173 -18.48 0.96 -4.14
CA ALA A 173 -17.97 -0.36 -4.53
C ALA A 173 -18.70 -1.49 -3.78
N CYS A 174 -19.23 -1.21 -2.59
CA CYS A 174 -20.01 -2.15 -1.78
C CYS A 174 -21.52 -2.07 -2.01
N ARG A 175 -22.01 -1.26 -2.98
CA ARG A 175 -23.44 -1.02 -3.24
C ARG A 175 -24.28 -2.29 -3.44
N PRO A 176 -23.84 -3.36 -4.11
CA PRO A 176 -24.62 -4.60 -4.26
C PRO A 176 -25.04 -5.25 -2.93
N ILE A 177 -24.18 -5.15 -1.89
CA ILE A 177 -24.48 -5.64 -0.55
C ILE A 177 -25.22 -4.59 0.27
N LEU A 178 -24.73 -3.35 0.30
CA LEU A 178 -25.29 -2.27 1.11
C LEU A 178 -26.65 -1.78 0.59
N LYS A 179 -26.94 -2.01 -0.70
CA LYS A 179 -28.21 -1.62 -1.35
C LYS A 179 -28.55 -0.14 -1.09
N GLY A 180 -29.75 0.14 -0.60
CA GLY A 180 -30.22 1.48 -0.25
C GLY A 180 -29.50 2.14 0.94
N GLN A 181 -28.71 1.39 1.71
CA GLN A 181 -27.91 1.94 2.81
C GLN A 181 -26.61 2.59 2.34
N THR A 182 -26.19 2.35 1.09
CA THR A 182 -24.97 2.93 0.50
C THR A 182 -24.94 4.45 0.59
N ASP A 183 -26.07 5.11 0.36
CA ASP A 183 -26.17 6.59 0.37
C ASP A 183 -26.67 7.13 1.72
N LYS A 184 -26.90 6.24 2.73
CA LYS A 184 -27.37 6.54 4.07
C LYS A 184 -26.25 6.42 5.12
N PHE A 185 -26.62 6.25 6.38
CA PHE A 185 -25.70 6.20 7.53
C PHE A 185 -24.59 5.13 7.36
N VAL A 186 -24.96 3.90 6.97
CA VAL A 186 -23.97 2.79 6.83
C VAL A 186 -22.92 3.12 5.77
N GLY A 187 -23.33 3.63 4.60
CA GLY A 187 -22.37 4.03 3.57
C GLY A 187 -21.45 5.18 4.02
N LYS A 188 -21.97 6.12 4.84
CA LYS A 188 -21.13 7.20 5.41
C LYS A 188 -20.12 6.66 6.40
N VAL A 189 -20.51 5.71 7.24
CA VAL A 189 -19.59 5.03 8.17
C VAL A 189 -18.48 4.33 7.38
N VAL A 190 -18.81 3.59 6.33
CA VAL A 190 -17.83 2.93 5.45
C VAL A 190 -16.84 3.95 4.86
N ASP A 191 -17.32 5.09 4.35
CA ASP A 191 -16.47 6.14 3.77
C ASP A 191 -15.59 6.81 4.84
N ILE A 192 -16.11 7.05 6.05
CA ILE A 192 -15.37 7.63 7.19
C ILE A 192 -14.25 6.68 7.64
N LEU A 193 -14.55 5.41 7.83
CA LEU A 193 -13.58 4.38 8.22
C LEU A 193 -12.47 4.21 7.18
N PHE A 194 -12.85 4.28 5.90
CA PHE A 194 -11.91 4.28 4.81
C PHE A 194 -10.94 5.47 4.84
N ILE A 195 -11.47 6.70 5.00
CA ILE A 195 -10.64 7.91 5.07
C ILE A 195 -9.75 7.88 6.31
N PHE A 196 -10.29 7.41 7.45
CA PHE A 196 -9.52 7.27 8.69
C PHE A 196 -8.40 6.22 8.54
N GLY A 197 -8.70 5.09 7.90
CA GLY A 197 -7.68 4.08 7.55
C GLY A 197 -6.55 4.70 6.73
N LEU A 198 -6.87 5.46 5.68
CA LEU A 198 -5.88 6.16 4.87
C LEU A 198 -5.00 7.12 5.70
N LEU A 199 -5.61 7.86 6.64
CA LEU A 199 -4.87 8.74 7.55
C LEU A 199 -3.91 7.93 8.43
N GLY A 200 -4.33 6.76 8.93
CA GLY A 200 -3.50 5.86 9.72
C GLY A 200 -2.29 5.31 8.94
N GLY A 201 -2.52 4.82 7.73
CA GLY A 201 -1.44 4.33 6.86
C GLY A 201 -0.43 5.42 6.51
N ALA A 202 -0.92 6.58 6.10
CA ALA A 202 -0.08 7.74 5.84
C ALA A 202 0.70 8.19 7.08
N ALA A 203 0.06 8.15 8.27
CA ALA A 203 0.72 8.51 9.52
C ALA A 203 1.91 7.60 9.83
N THR A 204 1.80 6.30 9.55
CA THR A 204 2.89 5.34 9.76
C THR A 204 4.11 5.72 8.93
N SER A 205 3.94 6.02 7.64
CA SER A 205 5.06 6.41 6.75
C SER A 205 5.75 7.70 7.20
N LEU A 206 5.00 8.72 7.61
CA LEU A 206 5.60 9.97 8.13
C LEU A 206 6.31 9.76 9.47
N ALA A 207 5.72 8.95 10.34
CA ALA A 207 6.29 8.68 11.65
C ALA A 207 7.56 7.81 11.60
N LEU A 208 7.79 7.06 10.51
CA LEU A 208 9.06 6.37 10.23
C LEU A 208 10.05 7.27 9.47
N GLY A 209 9.57 7.97 8.44
CA GLY A 209 10.44 8.74 7.56
C GLY A 209 11.01 10.01 8.17
N VAL A 210 10.27 10.70 9.05
CA VAL A 210 10.76 11.92 9.72
C VAL A 210 11.92 11.62 10.68
N PRO A 211 11.86 10.62 11.57
CA PRO A 211 13.00 10.22 12.38
C PRO A 211 14.20 9.75 11.56
N LEU A 212 13.97 9.03 10.44
CA LEU A 212 15.04 8.62 9.54
C LEU A 212 15.78 9.81 8.92
N ILE A 213 15.06 10.82 8.45
CA ILE A 213 15.67 12.07 7.94
C ILE A 213 16.42 12.79 9.07
N SER A 214 15.84 12.82 10.27
CA SER A 214 16.45 13.43 11.43
C SER A 214 17.77 12.75 11.83
N ALA A 215 17.83 11.43 11.82
CA ALA A 215 19.05 10.66 12.09
C ALA A 215 20.15 10.92 11.02
N GLY A 216 19.76 11.06 9.76
CA GLY A 216 20.70 11.43 8.70
C GLY A 216 21.25 12.85 8.85
N ILE A 217 20.43 13.81 9.25
CA ILE A 217 20.86 15.17 9.57
C ILE A 217 21.83 15.14 10.76
N GLU A 218 21.53 14.38 11.83
CA GLU A 218 22.42 14.18 12.96
C GLU A 218 23.81 13.68 12.51
N ARG A 219 23.84 12.66 11.66
CA ARG A 219 25.07 12.06 11.16
C ARG A 219 25.93 13.02 10.34
N LEU A 220 25.28 13.95 9.60
CA LEU A 220 25.97 14.94 8.77
C LEU A 220 26.40 16.19 9.52
N THR A 221 25.64 16.61 10.53
CA THR A 221 25.79 17.93 11.16
C THR A 221 26.12 17.90 12.64
N GLY A 222 25.95 16.76 13.31
CA GLY A 222 26.06 16.62 14.76
C GLY A 222 24.86 17.14 15.55
N LEU A 223 23.80 17.60 14.90
CA LEU A 223 22.55 18.02 15.57
C LEU A 223 21.83 16.78 16.10
N TYR A 224 21.41 16.82 17.37
CA TYR A 224 20.76 15.68 18.02
C TYR A 224 19.44 15.26 17.33
N GLY A 225 19.44 14.11 16.68
CA GLY A 225 18.33 13.63 15.82
C GLY A 225 17.08 13.16 16.58
N LYS A 226 17.19 12.85 17.88
CA LYS A 226 16.01 12.58 18.72
C LYS A 226 15.34 13.86 19.24
N ASN A 227 15.86 15.04 18.89
CA ASN A 227 15.27 16.31 19.26
C ASN A 227 13.90 16.49 18.60
N MET A 228 12.85 16.65 19.41
CA MET A 228 11.48 16.81 18.94
C MET A 228 11.28 18.10 18.12
N ILE A 229 12.05 19.16 18.40
CA ILE A 229 11.99 20.41 17.62
C ILE A 229 12.50 20.15 16.20
N LEU A 230 13.62 19.43 16.05
CA LEU A 230 14.16 19.07 14.72
C LEU A 230 13.15 18.21 13.93
N ARG A 231 12.61 17.16 14.56
CA ARG A 231 11.61 16.28 13.94
C ARG A 231 10.35 17.03 13.54
N SER A 232 9.86 17.94 14.41
CA SER A 232 8.70 18.80 14.11
C SER A 232 9.00 19.75 12.95
N ALA A 233 10.19 20.34 12.90
CA ALA A 233 10.60 21.21 11.79
C ALA A 233 10.68 20.46 10.46
N ILE A 234 11.21 19.23 10.45
CA ILE A 234 11.24 18.35 9.26
C ILE A 234 9.80 18.05 8.81
N LEU A 235 8.94 17.59 9.73
CA LEU A 235 7.54 17.27 9.44
C LEU A 235 6.81 18.49 8.87
N LEU A 236 6.97 19.66 9.48
CA LEU A 236 6.36 20.88 9.01
C LEU A 236 6.87 21.30 7.63
N THR A 237 8.17 21.17 7.38
CA THR A 237 8.78 21.47 6.07
C THR A 237 8.20 20.59 4.98
N ILE A 238 8.13 19.27 5.22
CA ILE A 238 7.51 18.32 4.29
C ILE A 238 6.06 18.72 4.05
N THR A 239 5.31 19.01 5.12
CA THR A 239 3.90 19.42 5.06
C THR A 239 3.68 20.66 4.22
N VAL A 240 4.46 21.70 4.46
CA VAL A 240 4.35 22.97 3.72
C VAL A 240 4.64 22.76 2.22
N ILE A 241 5.64 21.98 1.88
CA ILE A 241 5.99 21.69 0.48
C ILE A 241 4.84 20.98 -0.24
N PHE A 242 4.30 19.90 0.31
CA PHE A 242 3.20 19.22 -0.35
C PHE A 242 1.87 19.99 -0.25
N ALA A 243 1.66 20.82 0.79
CA ALA A 243 0.50 21.70 0.89
C ALA A 243 0.52 22.78 -0.20
N ILE A 244 1.67 23.45 -0.43
CA ILE A 244 1.86 24.41 -1.52
C ILE A 244 1.59 23.74 -2.87
N SER A 245 2.17 22.57 -3.09
CA SER A 245 1.97 21.80 -4.29
C SER A 245 0.50 21.44 -4.51
N SER A 246 -0.14 20.93 -3.47
CA SER A 246 -1.54 20.54 -3.48
C SER A 246 -2.47 21.72 -3.75
N TYR A 247 -2.17 22.92 -3.21
CA TYR A 247 -2.96 24.13 -3.40
C TYR A 247 -2.79 24.75 -4.79
N THR A 248 -1.55 24.80 -5.28
CA THR A 248 -1.23 25.44 -6.58
C THR A 248 -1.63 24.57 -7.76
N GLY A 249 -1.86 23.27 -7.54
CA GLY A 249 -2.19 22.34 -8.61
C GLY A 249 -1.02 22.07 -9.57
N LEU A 250 0.20 22.14 -9.06
CA LEU A 250 1.44 21.96 -9.83
C LEU A 250 1.64 20.49 -10.28
N LYS A 251 0.63 19.92 -10.97
CA LYS A 251 0.70 18.54 -11.49
C LYS A 251 2.02 18.23 -12.20
N LYS A 252 2.49 19.15 -13.04
CA LYS A 252 3.75 18.98 -13.76
C LYS A 252 4.99 19.03 -12.85
N GLY A 253 4.95 19.83 -11.78
CA GLY A 253 6.08 19.97 -10.86
C GLY A 253 6.29 18.71 -10.02
N ILE A 254 5.21 18.20 -9.41
CA ILE A 254 5.26 16.97 -8.59
C ILE A 254 5.56 15.75 -9.43
N GLN A 255 4.96 15.65 -10.62
CA GLN A 255 5.28 14.56 -11.52
C GLN A 255 6.77 14.54 -11.84
N LYS A 256 7.38 15.70 -12.12
CA LYS A 256 8.84 15.78 -12.35
C LYS A 256 9.65 15.41 -11.10
N LEU A 257 9.22 15.84 -9.91
CA LEU A 257 9.90 15.46 -8.65
C LEU A 257 9.79 13.95 -8.40
N SER A 258 8.64 13.36 -8.66
CA SER A 258 8.44 11.91 -8.58
C SER A 258 9.33 11.17 -9.57
N ASP A 259 9.39 11.62 -10.83
CA ASP A 259 10.24 11.03 -11.87
C ASP A 259 11.72 11.11 -11.48
N ILE A 260 12.17 12.28 -10.97
CA ILE A 260 13.53 12.48 -10.48
C ILE A 260 13.83 11.50 -9.33
N ASN A 261 12.92 11.36 -8.37
CA ASN A 261 13.10 10.51 -7.23
C ASN A 261 13.24 9.03 -7.60
N VAL A 262 12.46 8.58 -8.57
CA VAL A 262 12.57 7.22 -9.12
C VAL A 262 13.95 6.98 -9.73
N TRP A 263 14.40 7.89 -10.58
CA TRP A 263 15.74 7.78 -11.16
C TRP A 263 16.84 7.84 -10.10
N LEU A 264 16.68 8.71 -9.10
CA LEU A 264 17.61 8.78 -7.97
C LEU A 264 17.69 7.46 -7.22
N SER A 265 16.54 6.83 -6.96
CA SER A 265 16.48 5.51 -6.30
C SER A 265 17.15 4.42 -7.14
N PHE A 266 16.90 4.39 -8.47
CA PHE A 266 17.58 3.44 -9.35
C PHE A 266 19.09 3.67 -9.42
N VAL A 267 19.53 4.93 -9.47
CA VAL A 267 20.96 5.27 -9.45
C VAL A 267 21.60 4.81 -8.15
N LEU A 268 20.93 5.03 -7.02
CA LEU A 268 21.40 4.59 -5.72
C LEU A 268 21.50 3.06 -5.63
N LEU A 269 20.47 2.34 -6.07
CA LEU A 269 20.50 0.87 -6.12
C LEU A 269 21.58 0.34 -7.07
N ALA A 270 21.70 0.92 -8.25
CA ALA A 270 22.74 0.54 -9.21
C ALA A 270 24.16 0.80 -8.65
N PHE A 271 24.35 1.93 -7.97
CA PHE A 271 25.62 2.24 -7.32
C PHE A 271 25.97 1.19 -6.27
N ILE A 272 25.04 0.87 -5.36
CA ILE A 272 25.25 -0.16 -4.32
C ILE A 272 25.54 -1.52 -4.96
N PHE A 273 24.80 -1.89 -6.00
CA PHE A 273 24.98 -3.16 -6.70
C PHE A 273 26.35 -3.28 -7.37
N ILE A 274 26.81 -2.21 -8.04
CA ILE A 274 28.08 -2.24 -8.80
C ILE A 274 29.30 -2.15 -7.89
N ILE A 275 29.23 -1.30 -6.86
CA ILE A 275 30.37 -1.02 -5.96
C ILE A 275 30.41 -1.99 -4.79
N GLY A 276 29.25 -2.50 -4.37
CA GLY A 276 29.14 -3.47 -3.28
C GLY A 276 29.55 -4.88 -3.69
N PRO A 277 29.25 -5.87 -2.85
CA PRO A 277 29.55 -7.28 -3.11
C PRO A 277 28.58 -7.90 -4.13
N THR A 278 28.68 -7.50 -5.38
CA THR A 278 27.73 -7.81 -6.46
C THR A 278 27.32 -9.28 -6.53
N VAL A 279 28.32 -10.20 -6.49
CA VAL A 279 28.07 -11.65 -6.56
C VAL A 279 27.25 -12.11 -5.37
N PHE A 280 27.62 -11.72 -4.17
CA PHE A 280 26.88 -12.04 -2.95
C PHE A 280 25.43 -11.50 -3.01
N ILE A 281 25.25 -10.25 -3.43
CA ILE A 281 23.93 -9.62 -3.58
C ILE A 281 23.08 -10.43 -4.56
N MET A 282 23.63 -10.84 -5.71
CA MET A 282 22.92 -11.63 -6.71
C MET A 282 22.51 -13.01 -6.18
N GLU A 283 23.47 -13.75 -5.64
CA GLU A 283 23.25 -15.12 -5.14
C GLU A 283 22.23 -15.13 -4.00
N THR A 284 22.36 -14.20 -3.04
CA THR A 284 21.43 -14.10 -1.92
C THR A 284 20.03 -13.66 -2.37
N THR A 285 19.93 -12.72 -3.32
CA THR A 285 18.63 -12.28 -3.86
C THR A 285 17.93 -13.41 -4.62
N VAL A 286 18.62 -14.10 -5.50
CA VAL A 286 18.05 -15.21 -6.28
C VAL A 286 17.63 -16.36 -5.35
N THR A 287 18.47 -16.71 -4.37
CA THR A 287 18.17 -17.74 -3.38
C THR A 287 16.99 -17.36 -2.49
N GLY A 288 16.99 -16.14 -1.95
CA GLY A 288 15.89 -15.64 -1.10
C GLY A 288 14.56 -15.57 -1.86
N PHE A 289 14.58 -15.11 -3.11
CA PHE A 289 13.39 -15.08 -3.97
C PHE A 289 12.89 -16.51 -4.29
N GLY A 290 13.80 -17.43 -4.61
CA GLY A 290 13.46 -18.85 -4.84
C GLY A 290 12.84 -19.51 -3.60
N ASN A 291 13.44 -19.27 -2.43
CA ASN A 291 12.90 -19.75 -1.14
C ASN A 291 11.51 -19.13 -0.84
N MET A 292 11.33 -17.85 -1.09
CA MET A 292 10.02 -17.19 -0.94
C MET A 292 8.95 -17.86 -1.82
N LEU A 293 9.26 -18.20 -3.07
CA LEU A 293 8.31 -18.87 -3.96
C LEU A 293 8.01 -20.30 -3.49
N ARG A 294 9.04 -21.05 -3.06
CA ARG A 294 8.90 -22.41 -2.53
C ARG A 294 8.01 -22.45 -1.30
N ASP A 295 8.22 -21.51 -0.37
CA ASP A 295 7.59 -21.51 0.95
C ASP A 295 6.36 -20.59 1.02
N PHE A 296 5.91 -20.04 -0.10
CA PHE A 296 4.88 -18.99 -0.20
C PHE A 296 3.62 -19.30 0.63
N PHE A 297 3.02 -20.48 0.44
CA PHE A 297 1.80 -20.85 1.16
C PHE A 297 2.07 -21.13 2.64
N HIS A 298 3.23 -21.70 2.98
CA HIS A 298 3.62 -21.90 4.36
C HIS A 298 3.75 -20.54 5.07
N MET A 299 4.49 -19.60 4.51
CA MET A 299 4.66 -18.25 5.07
C MET A 299 3.32 -17.50 5.17
N ALA A 300 2.39 -17.72 4.22
CA ALA A 300 1.08 -17.07 4.19
C ALA A 300 0.10 -17.61 5.25
N THR A 301 0.36 -18.77 5.84
CA THR A 301 -0.56 -19.46 6.77
C THR A 301 0.06 -19.77 8.13
N TRP A 302 1.35 -19.52 8.32
CA TRP A 302 2.04 -19.85 9.55
C TRP A 302 1.77 -18.83 10.66
N LEU A 303 1.32 -19.34 11.83
CA LEU A 303 0.87 -18.56 13.00
C LEU A 303 1.55 -18.98 14.32
N GLU A 304 2.63 -19.74 14.26
CA GLU A 304 3.34 -20.26 15.45
C GLU A 304 2.42 -21.02 16.44
N PRO A 305 1.59 -22.00 15.99
CA PRO A 305 0.52 -22.58 16.79
C PRO A 305 0.98 -23.38 18.00
N PHE A 306 2.27 -23.63 18.14
CA PHE A 306 2.87 -24.38 19.24
C PHE A 306 3.75 -23.53 20.16
N GLY A 307 3.84 -22.23 19.90
CA GLY A 307 4.57 -21.28 20.73
C GLY A 307 4.00 -21.24 22.16
N GLY A 308 4.86 -21.08 23.16
CA GLY A 308 4.46 -21.04 24.56
C GLY A 308 4.02 -22.37 25.19
N ILE A 309 3.68 -23.40 24.38
CA ILE A 309 3.16 -24.68 24.87
C ILE A 309 4.30 -25.58 25.38
N LYS A 310 4.21 -26.08 26.63
CA LYS A 310 5.18 -26.98 27.24
C LYS A 310 6.63 -26.51 27.18
N GLY A 311 6.86 -25.19 27.37
CA GLY A 311 8.20 -24.60 27.38
C GLY A 311 8.84 -24.40 26.03
N ARG A 312 8.10 -24.57 24.94
CA ARG A 312 8.55 -24.14 23.60
C ARG A 312 8.64 -22.63 23.58
N LYS A 313 9.69 -22.10 22.94
CA LYS A 313 9.86 -20.67 22.78
C LYS A 313 8.75 -20.12 21.87
N GLU A 314 8.12 -19.06 22.33
CA GLU A 314 7.21 -18.24 21.54
C GLU A 314 7.97 -17.02 21.02
N THR A 315 7.91 -16.75 19.73
CA THR A 315 8.63 -15.65 19.10
C THR A 315 7.74 -14.45 18.82
N ASN A 316 6.43 -14.67 18.78
CA ASN A 316 5.44 -13.69 18.31
C ASN A 316 5.71 -13.16 16.88
N PHE A 317 6.51 -13.87 16.10
CA PHE A 317 6.90 -13.44 14.76
C PHE A 317 5.71 -13.13 13.85
N PRO A 318 4.65 -13.98 13.77
CA PRO A 318 3.48 -13.66 12.97
C PRO A 318 2.76 -12.40 13.42
N GLN A 319 2.62 -12.20 14.75
CA GLN A 319 1.97 -11.03 15.35
C GLN A 319 2.76 -9.76 15.06
N ASP A 320 4.06 -9.81 15.27
CA ASP A 320 4.95 -8.66 15.12
C ASP A 320 5.18 -8.26 13.66
N TRP A 321 5.05 -9.20 12.71
CA TRP A 321 5.43 -8.96 11.32
C TRP A 321 4.32 -9.24 10.33
N THR A 322 3.84 -10.49 10.20
CA THR A 322 2.89 -10.83 9.13
C THR A 322 1.54 -10.14 9.33
N ILE A 323 1.01 -10.16 10.57
CA ILE A 323 -0.25 -9.48 10.92
C ILE A 323 -0.08 -7.97 10.79
N PHE A 324 1.03 -7.42 11.27
CA PHE A 324 1.35 -6.00 11.10
C PHE A 324 1.35 -5.61 9.62
N TYR A 325 2.07 -6.32 8.77
CA TYR A 325 2.14 -5.99 7.34
C TYR A 325 0.79 -6.12 6.65
N TRP A 326 0.02 -7.21 6.90
CA TRP A 326 -1.30 -7.33 6.29
C TRP A 326 -2.25 -6.23 6.75
N SER A 327 -2.18 -5.85 8.03
CA SER A 327 -2.96 -4.73 8.54
C SER A 327 -2.57 -3.41 7.89
N TRP A 328 -1.28 -3.13 7.76
CA TRP A 328 -0.75 -1.91 7.14
C TRP A 328 -1.12 -1.84 5.65
N TRP A 329 -1.01 -2.96 4.93
CA TRP A 329 -1.42 -3.02 3.53
C TRP A 329 -2.93 -2.81 3.37
N LEU A 330 -3.77 -3.39 4.22
CA LEU A 330 -5.22 -3.15 4.21
C LEU A 330 -5.56 -1.67 4.39
N VAL A 331 -4.87 -1.00 5.30
CA VAL A 331 -5.06 0.43 5.57
C VAL A 331 -4.60 1.30 4.41
N TYR A 332 -3.52 0.92 3.74
CA TYR A 332 -2.95 1.65 2.61
C TYR A 332 -3.63 1.33 1.26
N ALA A 333 -4.22 0.15 1.14
CA ALA A 333 -4.79 -0.36 -0.12
C ALA A 333 -5.82 0.56 -0.77
N PRO A 334 -6.69 1.25 -0.04
CA PRO A 334 -7.61 2.21 -0.64
C PRO A 334 -6.91 3.31 -1.44
N PHE A 335 -5.80 3.83 -0.93
CA PHE A 335 -5.00 4.86 -1.58
C PHE A 335 -4.33 4.33 -2.85
N ILE A 336 -3.57 3.26 -2.71
CA ILE A 336 -2.84 2.66 -3.83
C ILE A 336 -3.82 2.09 -4.86
N GLY A 337 -4.93 1.49 -4.43
CA GLY A 337 -5.96 0.96 -5.33
C GLY A 337 -6.64 2.02 -6.18
N LEU A 338 -6.94 3.20 -5.63
CA LEU A 338 -7.43 4.33 -6.40
C LEU A 338 -6.43 4.81 -7.45
N PHE A 339 -5.15 4.86 -7.09
CA PHE A 339 -4.09 5.19 -8.02
C PHE A 339 -3.98 4.15 -9.15
N ILE A 340 -3.92 2.85 -8.80
CA ILE A 340 -3.87 1.74 -9.77
C ILE A 340 -5.08 1.80 -10.71
N ALA A 341 -6.29 2.00 -10.17
CA ALA A 341 -7.50 2.14 -10.99
C ALA A 341 -7.34 3.25 -12.03
N ARG A 342 -6.87 4.44 -11.60
CA ARG A 342 -6.74 5.61 -12.46
C ARG A 342 -5.78 5.43 -13.63
N ILE A 343 -4.64 4.78 -13.39
CA ILE A 343 -3.62 4.56 -14.42
C ILE A 343 -3.90 3.35 -15.33
N SER A 344 -4.93 2.56 -15.01
CA SER A 344 -5.21 1.27 -15.68
C SER A 344 -6.36 1.34 -16.69
N LYS A 345 -6.84 2.53 -17.06
CA LYS A 345 -7.88 2.70 -18.09
C LYS A 345 -7.45 2.05 -19.41
N GLY A 346 -8.36 1.30 -20.04
CA GLY A 346 -8.12 0.58 -21.28
C GLY A 346 -7.42 -0.78 -21.11
N ARG A 347 -7.01 -1.16 -19.90
CA ARG A 347 -6.39 -2.46 -19.62
C ARG A 347 -7.44 -3.51 -19.25
N ARG A 348 -7.13 -4.78 -19.52
CA ARG A 348 -7.96 -5.91 -19.08
C ARG A 348 -7.74 -6.17 -17.58
N LEU A 349 -8.75 -6.71 -16.90
CA LEU A 349 -8.65 -7.03 -15.46
C LEU A 349 -7.45 -7.94 -15.17
N LYS A 350 -7.17 -8.96 -16.00
CA LYS A 350 -5.98 -9.81 -15.84
C LYS A 350 -4.66 -9.05 -15.95
N GLU A 351 -4.57 -8.07 -16.84
CA GLU A 351 -3.38 -7.26 -16.99
C GLU A 351 -3.18 -6.36 -15.76
N VAL A 352 -4.26 -5.82 -15.21
CA VAL A 352 -4.21 -4.99 -14.00
C VAL A 352 -3.76 -5.83 -12.81
N VAL A 353 -4.35 -7.02 -12.61
CA VAL A 353 -3.98 -7.91 -11.49
C VAL A 353 -2.53 -8.38 -11.62
N LEU A 354 -2.21 -9.04 -12.74
CA LEU A 354 -0.88 -9.67 -12.89
C LEU A 354 0.23 -8.61 -12.97
N GLY A 355 0.00 -7.52 -13.69
CA GLY A 355 0.99 -6.46 -13.80
C GLY A 355 1.25 -5.78 -12.46
N THR A 356 0.21 -5.51 -11.66
CA THR A 356 0.37 -4.93 -10.32
C THR A 356 1.17 -5.87 -9.42
N ILE A 357 0.83 -7.16 -9.38
CA ILE A 357 1.52 -8.12 -8.53
C ILE A 357 2.97 -8.32 -9.00
N ILE A 358 3.20 -8.52 -10.29
CA ILE A 358 4.54 -8.82 -10.81
C ILE A 358 5.46 -7.60 -10.70
N TYR A 359 5.06 -6.46 -11.27
CA TYR A 359 5.95 -5.28 -11.29
C TYR A 359 6.14 -4.68 -9.90
N GLY A 360 5.11 -4.72 -9.06
CA GLY A 360 5.23 -4.29 -7.68
C GLY A 360 6.15 -5.18 -6.86
N THR A 361 5.97 -6.50 -6.93
CA THR A 361 6.85 -7.46 -6.25
C THR A 361 8.29 -7.32 -6.72
N LEU A 362 8.54 -7.24 -8.04
CA LEU A 362 9.90 -7.08 -8.57
C LEU A 362 10.55 -5.79 -8.07
N GLY A 363 9.78 -4.71 -7.94
CA GLY A 363 10.27 -3.48 -7.35
C GLY A 363 10.76 -3.67 -5.92
N CYS A 364 9.96 -4.32 -5.09
CA CYS A 364 10.35 -4.59 -3.71
C CYS A 364 11.55 -5.56 -3.63
N VAL A 365 11.56 -6.60 -4.46
CA VAL A 365 12.70 -7.54 -4.53
C VAL A 365 14.02 -6.82 -4.86
N LEU A 366 14.01 -5.80 -5.71
CA LEU A 366 15.21 -5.03 -6.00
C LEU A 366 15.74 -4.27 -4.78
N PHE A 367 14.85 -3.65 -3.99
CA PHE A 367 15.28 -2.93 -2.79
C PHE A 367 15.76 -3.88 -1.70
N PHE A 368 14.99 -4.89 -1.33
CA PHE A 368 15.41 -5.88 -0.34
C PHE A 368 16.62 -6.67 -0.79
N GLY A 369 16.67 -7.03 -2.08
CA GLY A 369 17.77 -7.78 -2.66
C GLY A 369 19.07 -6.99 -2.70
N ILE A 370 19.06 -5.70 -2.99
CA ILE A 370 20.27 -4.90 -3.13
C ILE A 370 20.66 -4.26 -1.79
N PHE A 371 19.78 -3.43 -1.21
CA PHE A 371 20.08 -2.75 0.05
C PHE A 371 20.14 -3.70 1.24
N GLY A 372 19.14 -4.58 1.37
CA GLY A 372 19.08 -5.54 2.47
C GLY A 372 20.27 -6.48 2.45
N ASN A 373 20.59 -7.06 1.30
CA ASN A 373 21.71 -7.99 1.19
C ASN A 373 23.08 -7.29 1.28
N TYR A 374 23.17 -6.00 0.93
CA TYR A 374 24.36 -5.20 1.26
C TYR A 374 24.56 -5.08 2.78
N ALA A 375 23.49 -4.77 3.53
CA ALA A 375 23.56 -4.69 4.98
C ALA A 375 23.84 -6.07 5.63
N VAL A 376 23.26 -7.14 5.08
CA VAL A 376 23.59 -8.54 5.46
C VAL A 376 25.06 -8.82 5.25
N TYR A 377 25.62 -8.42 4.10
CA TYR A 377 27.05 -8.61 3.82
C TYR A 377 27.94 -7.90 4.84
N LEU A 378 27.63 -6.67 5.20
CA LEU A 378 28.36 -5.94 6.23
C LEU A 378 28.39 -6.70 7.57
N GLN A 379 27.25 -7.29 7.97
CA GLN A 379 27.13 -8.09 9.18
C GLN A 379 27.99 -9.36 9.13
N ILE A 380 27.85 -10.18 8.08
CA ILE A 380 28.49 -11.50 8.03
C ILE A 380 29.97 -11.42 7.69
N SER A 381 30.41 -10.39 6.96
CA SER A 381 31.84 -10.16 6.68
C SER A 381 32.61 -9.56 7.86
N GLY A 382 31.89 -9.15 8.92
CA GLY A 382 32.48 -8.50 10.09
C GLY A 382 32.92 -7.05 9.86
N GLN A 383 32.59 -6.46 8.71
CA GLN A 383 32.89 -5.05 8.42
C GLN A 383 32.09 -4.10 9.30
N PHE A 384 30.84 -4.46 9.63
CA PHE A 384 29.98 -3.70 10.53
C PHE A 384 28.97 -4.62 11.22
N ASN A 385 28.94 -4.58 12.56
CA ASN A 385 27.98 -5.36 13.34
C ASN A 385 26.64 -4.63 13.41
N VAL A 386 25.81 -4.81 12.36
CA VAL A 386 24.52 -4.15 12.19
C VAL A 386 23.56 -4.46 13.34
N THR A 387 23.48 -5.72 13.77
CA THR A 387 22.55 -6.13 14.84
C THR A 387 22.93 -5.55 16.20
N GLN A 388 24.20 -5.48 16.53
CA GLN A 388 24.67 -4.84 17.76
C GLN A 388 24.40 -3.34 17.73
N TYR A 389 24.66 -2.68 16.61
CA TYR A 389 24.43 -1.25 16.46
C TYR A 389 22.93 -0.91 16.52
N LEU A 390 22.09 -1.75 15.92
CA LEU A 390 20.63 -1.65 16.01
C LEU A 390 20.14 -1.67 17.45
N ASN A 391 20.65 -2.59 18.26
CA ASN A 391 20.24 -2.74 19.66
C ASN A 391 20.74 -1.59 20.57
N THR A 392 21.79 -0.89 20.17
CA THR A 392 22.39 0.19 20.98
C THR A 392 21.98 1.59 20.55
N HIS A 393 21.77 1.82 19.25
CA HIS A 393 21.52 3.15 18.69
C HIS A 393 20.11 3.30 18.08
N GLY A 394 19.41 2.19 17.87
CA GLY A 394 18.06 2.16 17.27
C GLY A 394 18.11 2.08 15.74
N THR A 395 16.91 1.97 15.18
CA THR A 395 16.72 1.57 13.78
C THR A 395 17.20 2.64 12.79
N GLU A 396 16.80 3.88 12.99
CA GLU A 396 17.09 4.98 12.06
C GLU A 396 18.60 5.27 11.99
N ALA A 397 19.26 5.30 13.14
CA ALA A 397 20.72 5.48 13.21
C ALA A 397 21.44 4.34 12.50
N THR A 398 20.95 3.11 12.64
CA THR A 398 21.54 1.92 11.99
C THR A 398 21.39 1.97 10.48
N ILE A 399 20.23 2.37 9.97
CA ILE A 399 20.03 2.55 8.52
C ILE A 399 21.02 3.58 7.96
N ILE A 400 21.16 4.71 8.63
CA ILE A 400 22.09 5.76 8.21
C ILE A 400 23.55 5.28 8.30
N GLU A 401 23.90 4.48 9.31
CA GLU A 401 25.24 3.92 9.43
C GLU A 401 25.56 2.88 8.34
N VAL A 402 24.58 2.05 7.94
CA VAL A 402 24.72 1.16 6.76
C VAL A 402 24.99 1.97 5.49
N VAL A 403 24.26 3.07 5.28
CA VAL A 403 24.49 3.97 4.14
C VAL A 403 25.87 4.66 4.24
N HIS A 404 26.32 4.97 5.44
CA HIS A 404 27.64 5.57 5.69
C HIS A 404 28.80 4.63 5.32
N HIS A 405 28.62 3.33 5.32
CA HIS A 405 29.64 2.36 4.90
C HIS A 405 29.82 2.30 3.37
N LEU A 406 28.99 3.00 2.59
CA LEU A 406 29.20 3.16 1.15
C LEU A 406 30.35 4.14 0.86
N PRO A 407 31.05 4.01 -0.28
CA PRO A 407 31.98 5.02 -0.75
C PRO A 407 31.32 6.40 -0.87
N PHE A 408 32.06 7.44 -0.53
CA PHE A 408 31.57 8.83 -0.45
C PHE A 408 30.41 8.99 0.57
N PRO A 409 30.62 8.64 1.85
CA PRO A 409 29.54 8.49 2.85
C PRO A 409 28.59 9.69 2.93
N SER A 410 29.13 10.91 3.06
CA SER A 410 28.29 12.12 3.18
C SER A 410 27.42 12.34 1.94
N LEU A 411 27.95 12.09 0.73
CA LEU A 411 27.18 12.20 -0.51
C LEU A 411 26.06 11.16 -0.55
N MET A 412 26.36 9.90 -0.17
CA MET A 412 25.36 8.82 -0.16
C MET A 412 24.25 9.09 0.85
N ILE A 413 24.59 9.58 2.04
CA ILE A 413 23.58 9.98 3.03
C ILE A 413 22.71 11.12 2.45
N VAL A 414 23.29 12.15 1.86
CA VAL A 414 22.52 13.26 1.27
C VAL A 414 21.57 12.74 0.17
N LEU A 415 22.04 11.91 -0.75
CA LEU A 415 21.22 11.33 -1.81
C LEU A 415 20.08 10.47 -1.23
N PHE A 416 20.37 9.67 -0.21
CA PHE A 416 19.38 8.85 0.48
C PHE A 416 18.32 9.71 1.18
N LEU A 417 18.73 10.78 1.90
CA LEU A 417 17.81 11.70 2.57
C LEU A 417 16.95 12.49 1.58
N VAL A 418 17.53 12.95 0.48
CA VAL A 418 16.79 13.62 -0.60
C VAL A 418 15.75 12.67 -1.18
N SER A 419 16.12 11.42 -1.44
CA SER A 419 15.16 10.41 -1.92
C SER A 419 14.04 10.16 -0.92
N ALA A 420 14.35 9.96 0.36
CA ALA A 420 13.36 9.77 1.42
C ALA A 420 12.39 10.98 1.52
N PHE A 421 12.94 12.19 1.49
CA PHE A 421 12.16 13.43 1.52
C PHE A 421 11.21 13.57 0.32
N LEU A 422 11.70 13.31 -0.89
CA LEU A 422 10.90 13.38 -2.11
C LEU A 422 9.79 12.31 -2.13
N PHE A 423 10.07 11.10 -1.65
CA PHE A 423 9.04 10.07 -1.51
C PHE A 423 7.93 10.52 -0.56
N LEU A 424 8.28 11.03 0.62
CA LEU A 424 7.29 11.55 1.57
C LEU A 424 6.47 12.67 0.94
N ALA A 425 7.11 13.68 0.36
CA ALA A 425 6.43 14.83 -0.21
C ALA A 425 5.45 14.44 -1.34
N THR A 426 5.85 13.54 -2.25
CA THR A 426 5.03 13.13 -3.40
C THR A 426 3.89 12.20 -2.98
N THR A 427 4.12 11.30 -2.03
CA THR A 427 3.10 10.39 -1.50
C THR A 427 2.00 11.17 -0.79
N PHE A 428 2.37 12.16 0.05
CA PHE A 428 1.38 12.93 0.83
C PHE A 428 0.63 13.97 0.02
N ASP A 429 1.23 14.53 -1.04
CA ASP A 429 0.46 15.34 -1.99
C ASP A 429 -0.68 14.52 -2.61
N SER A 430 -0.36 13.30 -3.06
CA SER A 430 -1.36 12.37 -3.59
C SER A 430 -2.39 11.95 -2.52
N GLY A 431 -1.95 11.73 -1.27
CA GLY A 431 -2.83 11.43 -0.13
C GLY A 431 -3.84 12.55 0.14
N SER A 432 -3.38 13.80 0.19
CA SER A 432 -4.26 14.97 0.39
C SER A 432 -5.30 15.12 -0.72
N TYR A 433 -4.92 14.82 -1.96
CA TYR A 433 -5.83 14.80 -3.11
C TYR A 433 -6.95 13.76 -2.93
N ILE A 434 -6.61 12.53 -2.54
CA ILE A 434 -7.58 11.44 -2.39
C ILE A 434 -8.51 11.69 -1.20
N LEU A 435 -7.99 12.16 -0.07
CA LEU A 435 -8.80 12.55 1.10
C LEU A 435 -9.80 13.65 0.74
N ALA A 436 -9.35 14.65 -0.01
CA ALA A 436 -10.22 15.72 -0.48
C ALA A 436 -11.29 15.19 -1.48
N ALA A 437 -10.94 14.26 -2.35
CA ALA A 437 -11.88 13.66 -3.29
C ALA A 437 -12.93 12.80 -2.57
N ALA A 438 -12.51 11.98 -1.60
CA ALA A 438 -13.39 11.09 -0.83
C ALA A 438 -14.35 11.85 0.09
N SER A 439 -13.94 13.04 0.57
CA SER A 439 -14.78 13.93 1.39
C SER A 439 -15.71 14.84 0.58
N GLN A 440 -15.83 14.63 -0.74
CA GLN A 440 -16.75 15.36 -1.63
C GLN A 440 -17.83 14.44 -2.17
N LYS A 441 -19.02 14.99 -2.45
CA LYS A 441 -20.13 14.26 -3.07
C LYS A 441 -19.87 13.97 -4.54
N LYS A 442 -19.18 14.89 -5.22
CA LYS A 442 -18.86 14.82 -6.64
C LYS A 442 -17.56 15.57 -6.89
N VAL A 443 -16.68 14.97 -7.66
CA VAL A 443 -15.43 15.58 -8.11
C VAL A 443 -15.54 15.84 -9.61
N VAL A 444 -15.53 17.11 -10.00
CA VAL A 444 -15.52 17.52 -11.42
C VAL A 444 -14.13 18.10 -11.70
N GLY A 445 -13.33 17.35 -12.41
CA GLY A 445 -11.92 17.71 -12.64
C GLY A 445 -11.05 17.43 -11.40
N GLU A 446 -10.84 18.44 -10.55
CA GLU A 446 -10.03 18.34 -9.33
C GLU A 446 -10.86 18.63 -8.07
N PRO A 447 -10.47 18.03 -6.91
CA PRO A 447 -11.07 18.39 -5.63
C PRO A 447 -10.84 19.87 -5.29
N LEU A 448 -11.70 20.42 -4.44
CA LEU A 448 -11.60 21.81 -3.97
C LEU A 448 -10.23 22.07 -3.34
N ARG A 449 -9.56 23.15 -3.76
CA ARG A 449 -8.23 23.53 -3.26
C ARG A 449 -8.18 23.70 -1.74
N ALA A 450 -9.17 24.37 -1.16
CA ALA A 450 -9.26 24.54 0.29
C ALA A 450 -9.40 23.20 1.03
N ASN A 451 -10.14 22.25 0.48
CA ASN A 451 -10.29 20.92 1.04
C ASN A 451 -8.98 20.12 0.96
N ARG A 452 -8.25 20.21 -0.17
CA ARG A 452 -6.92 19.61 -0.31
C ARG A 452 -5.93 20.19 0.70
N LEU A 453 -5.92 21.50 0.86
CA LEU A 453 -5.06 22.18 1.85
C LEU A 453 -5.38 21.75 3.28
N PHE A 454 -6.66 21.65 3.63
CA PHE A 454 -7.08 21.15 4.94
C PHE A 454 -6.53 19.74 5.20
N TRP A 455 -6.72 18.82 4.26
CA TRP A 455 -6.26 17.45 4.42
C TRP A 455 -4.73 17.33 4.39
N ALA A 456 -4.03 18.22 3.70
CA ALA A 456 -2.57 18.29 3.76
C ALA A 456 -2.07 18.52 5.19
N PHE A 457 -2.65 19.47 5.93
CA PHE A 457 -2.30 19.70 7.34
C PHE A 457 -2.86 18.62 8.27
N ALA A 458 -4.09 18.14 8.04
CA ALA A 458 -4.71 17.10 8.86
C ALA A 458 -3.91 15.77 8.81
N LEU A 459 -3.29 15.44 7.68
CA LEU A 459 -2.40 14.27 7.54
C LEU A 459 -1.22 14.28 8.50
N CYS A 460 -0.78 15.44 8.98
CA CYS A 460 0.37 15.56 9.87
C CYS A 460 0.03 15.44 11.35
N LEU A 461 -1.25 15.57 11.71
CA LEU A 461 -1.67 15.53 13.11
C LEU A 461 -1.42 14.16 13.76
N LEU A 462 -1.80 13.10 13.06
CA LEU A 462 -1.64 11.75 13.58
C LEU A 462 -0.16 11.30 13.67
N PRO A 463 0.70 11.49 12.63
CA PRO A 463 2.13 11.19 12.77
C PRO A 463 2.79 12.01 13.87
N PHE A 464 2.45 13.28 14.01
CA PHE A 464 2.97 14.12 15.10
C PHE A 464 2.60 13.54 16.47
N SER A 465 1.33 13.15 16.67
CA SER A 465 0.89 12.53 17.92
C SER A 465 1.56 11.17 18.16
N LEU A 466 1.75 10.36 17.13
CA LEU A 466 2.48 9.08 17.23
C LEU A 466 3.95 9.28 17.63
N MET A 467 4.62 10.31 17.09
CA MET A 467 5.98 10.64 17.50
C MET A 467 6.07 11.11 18.96
N LEU A 468 5.03 11.77 19.48
CA LEU A 468 4.96 12.18 20.90
C LEU A 468 4.73 11.00 21.83
N VAL A 469 3.84 10.08 21.45
CA VAL A 469 3.47 8.89 22.25
C VAL A 469 4.56 7.84 22.21
N GLY A 470 5.10 7.58 21.02
CA GLY A 470 5.92 6.41 20.78
C GLY A 470 7.26 6.36 21.52
N GLY A 471 7.87 7.51 21.85
CA GLY A 471 9.12 7.54 22.58
C GLY A 471 10.11 6.47 22.13
N GLU A 472 10.57 5.61 23.08
CA GLU A 472 11.43 4.47 22.79
C GLU A 472 10.69 3.29 22.13
N ARG A 473 9.36 3.21 22.24
CA ARG A 473 8.51 2.16 21.65
C ARG A 473 7.76 2.64 20.41
N ALA A 474 8.29 3.65 19.73
CA ALA A 474 7.63 4.25 18.56
C ALA A 474 7.18 3.21 17.53
N LEU A 475 8.00 2.20 17.27
CA LEU A 475 7.68 1.14 16.31
C LEU A 475 6.50 0.26 16.75
N GLU A 476 6.41 -0.09 18.04
CA GLU A 476 5.29 -0.89 18.58
C GLU A 476 3.97 -0.12 18.49
N VAL A 477 4.00 1.17 18.85
CA VAL A 477 2.82 2.05 18.78
C VAL A 477 2.35 2.21 17.33
N LEU A 478 3.28 2.35 16.38
CA LEU A 478 2.97 2.43 14.94
C LEU A 478 2.34 1.16 14.40
N LYS A 479 2.91 0.00 14.73
CA LYS A 479 2.35 -1.30 14.35
C LYS A 479 0.94 -1.45 14.87
N THR A 480 0.72 -1.14 16.14
CA THR A 480 -0.58 -1.22 16.79
C THR A 480 -1.61 -0.29 16.17
N ALA A 481 -1.24 0.97 15.89
CA ALA A 481 -2.14 1.92 15.25
C ALA A 481 -2.63 1.41 13.87
N SER A 482 -1.73 0.77 13.11
CA SER A 482 -2.08 0.16 11.82
C SER A 482 -3.06 -1.01 12.00
N ILE A 483 -2.82 -1.89 12.97
CA ILE A 483 -3.69 -3.03 13.27
C ILE A 483 -5.10 -2.54 13.66
N LEU A 484 -5.20 -1.57 14.57
CA LEU A 484 -6.48 -1.00 14.99
C LEU A 484 -7.27 -0.38 13.83
N ALA A 485 -6.59 0.40 12.99
CA ALA A 485 -7.22 1.05 11.84
C ALA A 485 -7.70 0.04 10.77
N SER A 486 -7.08 -1.14 10.70
CA SER A 486 -7.40 -2.15 9.67
C SER A 486 -8.59 -3.04 10.01
N VAL A 487 -8.94 -3.22 11.30
CA VAL A 487 -10.03 -4.12 11.72
C VAL A 487 -11.35 -3.85 10.96
N PRO A 488 -11.88 -2.63 10.89
CA PRO A 488 -13.11 -2.38 10.14
C PRO A 488 -12.93 -2.54 8.62
N LEU A 489 -11.70 -2.38 8.11
CA LEU A 489 -11.43 -2.52 6.68
C LEU A 489 -11.52 -3.98 6.22
N ILE A 490 -11.24 -4.96 7.08
CA ILE A 490 -11.43 -6.38 6.77
C ILE A 490 -12.87 -6.63 6.28
N VAL A 491 -13.85 -6.15 7.02
CA VAL A 491 -15.28 -6.30 6.67
C VAL A 491 -15.60 -5.58 5.36
N ILE A 492 -15.08 -4.37 5.19
CA ILE A 492 -15.29 -3.58 3.97
C ILE A 492 -14.70 -4.29 2.75
N PHE A 493 -13.51 -4.90 2.87
CA PHE A 493 -12.88 -5.64 1.78
C PHE A 493 -13.64 -6.91 1.42
N ILE A 494 -14.19 -7.64 2.40
CA ILE A 494 -15.10 -8.78 2.15
C ILE A 494 -16.33 -8.31 1.36
N PHE A 495 -16.96 -7.21 1.80
CA PHE A 495 -18.11 -6.65 1.09
C PHE A 495 -17.74 -6.23 -0.34
N MET A 496 -16.55 -5.68 -0.53
CA MET A 496 -16.04 -5.28 -1.83
C MET A 496 -15.84 -6.48 -2.77
N MET A 497 -15.22 -7.56 -2.29
CA MET A 497 -15.02 -8.79 -3.08
C MET A 497 -16.36 -9.38 -3.53
N ILE A 498 -17.30 -9.57 -2.61
CA ILE A 498 -18.63 -10.13 -2.92
C ILE A 498 -19.40 -9.19 -3.86
N SER A 499 -19.38 -7.88 -3.59
CA SER A 499 -20.06 -6.89 -4.43
C SER A 499 -19.51 -6.88 -5.85
N PHE A 500 -18.21 -7.02 -6.01
CA PHE A 500 -17.59 -7.02 -7.33
C PHE A 500 -17.99 -8.26 -8.15
N LEU A 501 -18.04 -9.43 -7.53
CA LEU A 501 -18.57 -10.64 -8.19
C LEU A 501 -20.04 -10.47 -8.63
N ILE A 502 -20.88 -9.88 -7.78
CA ILE A 502 -22.28 -9.60 -8.10
C ILE A 502 -22.39 -8.66 -9.31
N ILE A 503 -21.58 -7.58 -9.34
CA ILE A 503 -21.56 -6.62 -10.45
C ILE A 503 -21.16 -7.32 -11.76
N LEU A 504 -20.05 -8.03 -11.74
CA LEU A 504 -19.52 -8.74 -12.92
C LEU A 504 -20.48 -9.82 -13.42
N GLY A 505 -21.08 -10.59 -12.51
CA GLY A 505 -22.05 -11.63 -12.85
C GLY A 505 -23.30 -11.06 -13.53
N ARG A 506 -23.88 -10.00 -12.96
CA ARG A 506 -25.06 -9.33 -13.53
C ARG A 506 -24.80 -8.74 -14.93
N ASP A 507 -23.64 -8.16 -15.12
CA ASP A 507 -23.29 -7.54 -16.41
C ASP A 507 -23.04 -8.60 -17.49
N ARG A 508 -22.41 -9.71 -17.11
CA ARG A 508 -22.22 -10.84 -18.02
C ARG A 508 -23.54 -11.42 -18.51
N ILE A 509 -24.48 -11.68 -17.60
CA ILE A 509 -25.83 -12.20 -17.95
C ILE A 509 -26.53 -11.25 -18.93
N LYS A 510 -26.46 -9.92 -18.71
CA LYS A 510 -27.02 -8.94 -19.62
C LYS A 510 -26.39 -8.98 -21.01
N LEU A 511 -25.09 -9.18 -21.11
CA LEU A 511 -24.38 -9.27 -22.38
C LEU A 511 -24.73 -10.56 -23.13
N GLU A 512 -24.79 -11.68 -22.43
CA GLU A 512 -25.19 -12.97 -22.99
C GLU A 512 -26.63 -12.92 -23.53
N THR A 513 -27.58 -12.41 -22.73
CA THR A 513 -28.99 -12.23 -23.15
C THR A 513 -29.10 -11.30 -24.36
N ARG A 514 -28.30 -10.23 -24.42
CA ARG A 514 -28.29 -9.33 -25.59
C ARG A 514 -27.75 -9.99 -26.84
N ALA A 515 -26.68 -10.79 -26.70
CA ALA A 515 -26.09 -11.54 -27.81
C ALA A 515 -27.06 -12.60 -28.36
N GLU A 516 -27.81 -13.29 -27.50
CA GLU A 516 -28.82 -14.25 -27.89
C GLU A 516 -29.97 -13.58 -28.68
N LYS A 517 -30.45 -12.44 -28.18
CA LYS A 517 -31.50 -11.66 -28.90
C LYS A 517 -31.02 -11.19 -30.28
N LEU A 518 -29.76 -10.75 -30.40
CA LEU A 518 -29.21 -10.35 -31.69
C LEU A 518 -29.13 -11.52 -32.68
N LYS A 519 -28.69 -12.70 -32.22
CA LYS A 519 -28.64 -13.91 -33.03
C LYS A 519 -30.05 -14.35 -33.48
N GLU A 520 -31.04 -14.18 -32.61
CA GLU A 520 -32.44 -14.48 -32.95
C GLU A 520 -33.00 -13.53 -34.02
N VAL A 521 -32.69 -12.20 -33.87
CA VAL A 521 -33.06 -11.21 -34.89
C VAL A 521 -32.37 -11.50 -36.23
N GLU A 522 -31.11 -11.84 -36.22
CA GLU A 522 -30.34 -12.20 -37.42
C GLU A 522 -30.93 -13.46 -38.11
N ARG A 523 -31.26 -14.49 -37.34
CA ARG A 523 -31.92 -15.69 -37.87
C ARG A 523 -33.29 -15.40 -38.47
N ARG A 524 -34.05 -14.49 -37.85
CA ARG A 524 -35.35 -14.08 -38.39
C ARG A 524 -35.21 -13.29 -39.70
N SER A 525 -34.21 -12.38 -39.77
CA SER A 525 -33.96 -11.62 -41.01
C SER A 525 -33.50 -12.52 -42.16
N LEU A 526 -32.63 -13.51 -41.88
CA LEU A 526 -32.20 -14.48 -42.87
C LEU A 526 -33.38 -15.34 -43.40
N ARG A 527 -34.30 -15.77 -42.51
CA ARG A 527 -35.52 -16.50 -42.95
C ARG A 527 -36.43 -15.65 -43.83
N ILE A 528 -36.59 -14.36 -43.52
CA ILE A 528 -37.40 -13.45 -44.33
C ILE A 528 -36.81 -13.30 -45.74
N VAL A 529 -35.47 -13.18 -45.85
CA VAL A 529 -34.79 -13.11 -47.14
C VAL A 529 -34.99 -14.39 -47.94
N GLN A 530 -34.82 -15.56 -47.32
CA GLN A 530 -35.02 -16.86 -47.99
C GLN A 530 -36.45 -17.04 -48.51
N VAL A 531 -37.45 -16.69 -47.72
CA VAL A 531 -38.87 -16.76 -48.15
C VAL A 531 -39.15 -15.81 -49.31
N SER A 532 -38.55 -14.60 -49.30
CA SER A 532 -38.72 -13.65 -50.39
C SER A 532 -38.03 -14.08 -51.69
N GLU A 533 -36.92 -14.85 -51.60
CA GLU A 533 -36.24 -15.43 -52.77
C GLU A 533 -37.03 -16.62 -53.33
N GLU A 534 -37.60 -17.50 -52.46
CA GLU A 534 -38.45 -18.62 -52.88
C GLU A 534 -39.76 -18.12 -53.56
N GLU A 535 -40.39 -17.06 -53.03
CA GLU A 535 -41.60 -16.46 -53.66
C GLU A 535 -41.29 -15.75 -55.00
N GLN A 536 -40.04 -15.32 -55.24
CA GLN A 536 -39.64 -14.77 -56.55
C GLN A 536 -39.37 -15.86 -57.59
N ASP A 537 -38.81 -16.99 -57.18
CA ASP A 537 -38.54 -18.13 -58.09
C ASP A 537 -39.86 -18.88 -58.49
N ASP A 538 -40.86 -18.92 -57.61
CA ASP A 538 -42.18 -19.53 -57.94
C ASP A 538 -43.06 -18.66 -58.88
N ASN A 539 -42.66 -17.38 -59.09
CA ASN A 539 -43.35 -16.47 -59.98
C ASN A 539 -42.69 -16.25 -61.36
N LEU A 540 -41.61 -16.99 -61.65
CA LEU A 540 -40.89 -17.04 -62.92
C LEU A 540 -41.21 -18.36 -63.65
#